data_92d10427d9c576d610491e9e1957218d
#
_entry.id   92d10427d9c576d610491e9e1957218d
#
_cell.length_a   1.000
_cell.length_b   1.000
_cell.length_c   1.000
_cell.angle_alpha   90.00
_cell.angle_beta   90.00
_cell.angle_gamma   90.00
#
_symmetry.space_group_name_H-M   'P 1'
#
loop_
_entity.id
_entity.type
_entity.pdbx_description
1 polymer ?
#
loop_
_entity_poly.entity_id
_entity_poly.type
_entity_poly.pdbx_seq_one_letter_code
_entity_poly.pdbx_strand_id
1 'polypeptide(L)' 'MAKYDGIKGQEILELQEGENELTLILRDNRYLFIKVVDGKLVTNSVPE' A
#
# COMPACT_ATOMS: atom_id res chain seq x y z
N MET A 1 -7.82 -6.26 15.09
CA MET A 1 -6.70 -5.43 14.66
C MET A 1 -6.92 -4.96 13.24
N ALA A 2 -6.82 -3.67 13.02
CA ALA A 2 -7.07 -3.13 11.69
C ALA A 2 -5.89 -3.48 10.75
N LYS A 3 -6.22 -3.75 9.51
CA LYS A 3 -5.25 -4.13 8.50
C LYS A 3 -4.15 -3.07 8.31
N TYR A 4 -4.51 -1.82 8.52
CA TYR A 4 -3.60 -0.71 8.25
C TYR A 4 -2.99 -0.09 9.49
N ASP A 5 -3.13 -0.73 10.63
CA ASP A 5 -2.61 -0.16 11.88
C ASP A 5 -1.10 0.06 11.83
N GLY A 6 -0.38 -0.83 11.20
CA GLY A 6 1.06 -0.67 11.07
C GLY A 6 1.47 0.35 10.02
N ILE A 7 0.52 0.83 9.24
CA ILE A 7 0.80 1.76 8.14
C ILE A 7 0.45 3.18 8.54
N LYS A 8 -0.58 3.32 9.35
CA LYS A 8 -1.02 4.65 9.78
C LYS A 8 0.10 5.37 10.50
N GLY A 9 0.30 6.61 10.15
CA GLY A 9 1.34 7.43 10.78
C GLY A 9 2.73 7.22 10.23
N GLN A 10 2.90 6.29 9.30
CA GLN A 10 4.19 6.08 8.68
C GLN A 10 4.47 7.15 7.64
N GLU A 11 5.74 7.48 7.50
CA GLU A 11 6.16 8.41 6.48
C GLU A 11 6.25 7.71 5.13
N ILE A 12 5.71 8.33 4.09
CA ILE A 12 5.78 7.78 2.75
C ILE A 12 7.08 8.27 2.10
N LEU A 13 7.93 7.31 1.74
CA LEU A 13 9.22 7.65 1.14
C LEU A 13 9.10 7.79 -0.36
N GLU A 14 8.24 7.01 -0.99
CA GLU A 14 8.12 7.03 -2.43
C GLU A 14 6.76 6.51 -2.84
N LEU A 15 6.27 7.00 -3.97
CA LEU A 15 5.03 6.53 -4.58
C LEU A 15 5.34 6.08 -5.99
N GLN A 16 4.80 4.93 -6.37
CA GLN A 16 4.90 4.43 -7.72
C GLN A 16 3.50 4.16 -8.24
N GLU A 17 3.20 4.70 -9.39
CA GLU A 17 1.86 4.61 -9.95
C GLU A 17 1.91 3.85 -11.27
N GLY A 18 1.04 2.84 -11.39
CA GLY A 18 0.83 2.14 -12.63
C GLY A 18 -0.55 2.46 -13.17
N GLU A 19 -0.96 1.71 -14.20
CA GLU A 19 -2.22 1.99 -14.86
C GLU A 19 -3.42 1.72 -13.96
N ASN A 20 -3.40 0.58 -13.26
CA ASN A 20 -4.46 0.23 -12.34
C ASN A 20 -3.89 -0.18 -10.99
N GLU A 21 -2.80 0.43 -10.61
CA GLU A 21 -2.13 0.07 -9.37
C GLU A 21 -1.35 1.24 -8.82
N LEU A 22 -1.18 1.22 -7.53
CA LEU A 22 -0.42 2.23 -6.81
C LEU A 22 0.38 1.53 -5.73
N THR A 23 1.67 1.87 -5.63
CA THR A 23 2.54 1.30 -4.61
C THR A 23 3.07 2.42 -3.74
N LEU A 24 2.88 2.27 -2.44
CA LEU A 24 3.43 3.19 -1.47
C LEU A 24 4.59 2.51 -0.75
N ILE A 25 5.74 3.17 -0.73
CA ILE A 25 6.91 2.67 -0.02
C ILE A 25 7.06 3.48 1.25
N LEU A 26 7.00 2.79 2.37
CA LEU A 26 6.97 3.44 3.67
C LEU A 26 8.33 3.35 4.35
N ARG A 27 8.50 4.18 5.36
CA ARG A 27 9.78 4.35 6.02
C ARG A 27 10.32 3.08 6.66
N ASP A 28 9.44 2.21 7.10
CA ASP A 28 9.82 1.02 7.84
C ASP A 28 10.01 -0.20 6.94
N ASN A 29 10.45 0.03 5.70
CA ASN A 29 10.58 -1.01 4.70
C ASN A 29 9.27 -1.72 4.43
N ARG A 30 8.17 -1.01 4.63
CA ARG A 30 6.85 -1.53 4.36
C ARG A 30 6.39 -1.08 3.00
N TYR A 31 5.64 -1.95 2.35
CA TYR A 31 5.07 -1.66 1.05
C TYR A 31 3.58 -1.85 1.13
N LEU A 32 2.85 -0.91 0.57
CA LEU A 32 1.40 -1.04 0.45
C LEU A 32 1.06 -1.04 -1.03
N PHE A 33 0.48 -2.14 -1.49
CA PHE A 33 0.09 -2.29 -2.87
C PHE A 33 -1.42 -2.12 -3.00
N ILE A 34 -1.84 -1.25 -3.88
CA ILE A 34 -3.25 -0.99 -4.12
C ILE A 34 -3.50 -1.25 -5.60
N LYS A 35 -4.43 -2.14 -5.90
CA LYS A 35 -4.75 -2.51 -7.26
C LYS A 35 -6.25 -2.45 -7.50
N VAL A 36 -6.63 -2.23 -8.75
CA VAL A 36 -8.02 -2.31 -9.15
C VAL A 36 -8.19 -3.57 -10.00
N VAL A 37 -9.04 -4.48 -9.53
CA VAL A 37 -9.31 -5.74 -10.19
C VAL A 37 -10.81 -5.88 -10.36
N ASP A 38 -11.26 -5.97 -11.61
CA ASP A 38 -12.69 -6.11 -11.94
C ASP A 38 -13.51 -4.99 -11.30
N GLY A 39 -12.99 -3.77 -11.33
CA GLY A 39 -13.67 -2.63 -10.75
C GLY A 39 -13.67 -2.57 -9.24
N LYS A 40 -12.92 -3.45 -8.61
CA LYS A 40 -12.83 -3.50 -7.15
C LYS A 40 -11.43 -3.17 -6.68
N LEU A 41 -11.35 -2.54 -5.54
CA LEU A 41 -10.09 -2.16 -4.94
C LEU A 41 -9.52 -3.33 -4.14
N VAL A 42 -8.30 -3.71 -4.48
CA VAL A 42 -7.59 -4.80 -3.79
C VAL A 42 -6.33 -4.23 -3.19
N THR A 43 -6.11 -4.48 -1.91
CA THR A 43 -4.93 -3.96 -1.23
C THR A 43 -4.14 -5.08 -0.57
N ASN A 44 -2.83 -4.92 -0.59
CA ASN A 44 -1.90 -5.84 0.07
C ASN A 44 -0.81 -5.03 0.74
N SER A 45 -0.35 -5.51 1.87
CA SER A 45 0.77 -4.87 2.55
C SER A 45 1.85 -5.90 2.84
N VAL A 46 3.11 -5.46 2.81
CA VAL A 46 4.27 -6.31 3.07
C VAL A 46 5.20 -5.55 3.98
N PRO A 47 5.62 -6.12 5.10
CA PRO A 47 5.10 -7.34 5.72
C PRO A 47 3.70 -7.13 6.27
N GLU A 48 2.99 -8.23 6.39
CA GLU A 48 1.63 -8.14 6.92
C GLU A 48 1.59 -7.87 8.39
#